data_88a25cee5dc617b651709cf7291cc9bc
#
_entry.id   88a25cee5dc617b651709cf7291cc9bc
#
_cell.length_a   1.000
_cell.length_b   1.000
_cell.length_c   1.000
_cell.angle_alpha   90.00
_cell.angle_beta   90.00
_cell.angle_gamma   90.00
#
_symmetry.space_group_name_H-M   'P 1'
#
loop_
_entity.id
_entity.type
_entity.pdbx_description
1 polymer ?
#
loop_
_entity_poly.entity_id
_entity_poly.type
_entity_poly.pdbx_seq_one_letter_code
_entity_poly.pdbx_strand_id
1 'polypeptide(L)'
;MLLMLTGSAPVGAYRRRIALTKCGRGLFWLLPTMERYVCYSFRMRFNRSVPPCTVIPVLIYPDPGPAADWLSQAFGFTVRLRIANHRIQMKAGEGCLTIAEGTVTPNNSHIIQVRIENAEAHWERARQNGAIILTEPQDQPYGERQYNAEDFCGHRWDFTETIADIAPETWSGGAFHLE
;
A
#
# COMPACT_ATOMS: atom_id res chain seq x y z
N MET A 1 -37.39 -33.43 0.21
CA MET A 1 -36.69 -32.98 1.47
C MET A 1 -35.41 -32.28 1.02
N LEU A 2 -35.48 -30.97 0.92
CA LEU A 2 -34.47 -30.11 0.30
C LEU A 2 -33.66 -29.44 1.43
N LEU A 3 -32.36 -29.78 1.57
CA LEU A 3 -31.48 -29.13 2.51
C LEU A 3 -30.89 -27.86 1.87
N MET A 4 -31.23 -26.71 2.44
CA MET A 4 -30.57 -25.44 2.15
C MET A 4 -29.27 -25.38 2.94
N LEU A 5 -28.12 -25.33 2.26
CA LEU A 5 -26.85 -24.96 2.86
C LEU A 5 -26.57 -23.48 2.54
N THR A 6 -26.71 -22.64 3.54
CA THR A 6 -26.24 -21.25 3.51
C THR A 6 -24.74 -21.21 3.73
N GLY A 7 -23.98 -20.96 2.68
CA GLY A 7 -22.55 -20.67 2.75
C GLY A 7 -22.29 -19.24 2.31
N SER A 8 -21.84 -18.39 3.23
CA SER A 8 -21.36 -17.05 2.96
C SER A 8 -20.09 -17.11 2.11
N ALA A 9 -20.14 -16.51 0.93
CA ALA A 9 -18.97 -16.36 0.05
C ALA A 9 -18.15 -15.13 0.48
N PRO A 10 -16.80 -15.21 0.44
CA PRO A 10 -15.97 -14.04 0.68
C PRO A 10 -16.01 -13.09 -0.52
N VAL A 11 -16.11 -11.80 -0.21
CA VAL A 11 -16.03 -10.67 -1.15
C VAL A 11 -14.62 -10.64 -1.75
N GLY A 12 -14.52 -10.64 -3.09
CA GLY A 12 -13.27 -10.28 -3.75
C GLY A 12 -12.75 -11.22 -4.84
N ALA A 13 -13.62 -11.81 -5.69
CA ALA A 13 -13.13 -12.45 -6.90
C ALA A 13 -14.02 -12.10 -8.10
N TYR A 14 -13.71 -10.99 -8.77
CA TYR A 14 -14.30 -10.66 -10.06
C TYR A 14 -13.68 -11.57 -11.14
N ARG A 15 -14.23 -12.79 -11.26
CA ARG A 15 -13.92 -13.71 -12.37
C ARG A 15 -14.77 -13.35 -13.58
N ARG A 16 -14.24 -12.55 -14.51
CA ARG A 16 -14.79 -12.55 -15.88
C ARG A 16 -14.42 -13.87 -16.56
N ARG A 17 -15.40 -14.71 -16.80
CA ARG A 17 -15.27 -15.87 -17.70
C ARG A 17 -15.11 -15.34 -19.12
N ILE A 18 -13.92 -15.49 -19.70
CA ILE A 18 -13.74 -15.33 -21.15
C ILE A 18 -14.19 -16.65 -21.76
N ALA A 19 -15.34 -16.62 -22.43
CA ALA A 19 -15.78 -17.72 -23.26
C ALA A 19 -14.93 -17.76 -24.55
N LEU A 20 -14.08 -18.77 -24.68
CA LEU A 20 -13.40 -19.06 -25.93
C LEU A 20 -14.43 -19.68 -26.90
N THR A 21 -15.02 -18.89 -27.76
CA THR A 21 -15.79 -19.37 -28.92
C THR A 21 -14.81 -19.75 -30.02
N LYS A 22 -14.80 -21.04 -30.42
CA LYS A 22 -14.15 -21.52 -31.62
C LYS A 22 -14.78 -20.82 -32.83
N CYS A 23 -14.01 -20.01 -33.54
CA CYS A 23 -14.45 -19.40 -34.80
C CYS A 23 -14.17 -20.34 -35.96
N GLY A 24 -15.23 -20.90 -36.53
CA GLY A 24 -15.23 -21.49 -37.87
C GLY A 24 -15.29 -20.37 -38.92
N ARG A 25 -14.78 -20.69 -40.11
CA ARG A 25 -14.54 -19.84 -41.27
C ARG A 25 -15.65 -18.83 -41.62
N GLY A 26 -15.22 -17.58 -41.81
CA GLY A 26 -15.77 -16.63 -42.78
C GLY A 26 -16.92 -15.74 -42.31
N LEU A 27 -16.60 -14.48 -41.98
CA LEU A 27 -17.20 -13.24 -42.45
C LEU A 27 -16.42 -12.04 -41.79
N PHE A 28 -15.78 -11.23 -42.61
CA PHE A 28 -15.19 -9.96 -42.16
C PHE A 28 -16.32 -8.96 -41.88
N TRP A 29 -16.50 -8.58 -40.58
CA TRP A 29 -17.17 -7.36 -40.22
C TRP A 29 -16.14 -6.47 -39.52
N LEU A 30 -15.96 -5.29 -40.06
CA LEU A 30 -15.17 -4.20 -39.46
C LEU A 30 -15.75 -3.88 -38.08
N LEU A 31 -15.04 -4.27 -37.02
CA LEU A 31 -15.26 -3.77 -35.68
C LEU A 31 -14.34 -2.58 -35.46
N PRO A 32 -14.84 -1.49 -34.84
CA PRO A 32 -14.00 -0.33 -34.53
C PRO A 32 -12.87 -0.73 -33.61
N THR A 33 -11.74 -0.09 -33.78
CA THR A 33 -10.47 -0.26 -33.07
C THR A 33 -10.66 -0.48 -31.56
N MET A 34 -10.64 -1.73 -31.12
CA MET A 34 -10.40 -2.04 -29.73
C MET A 34 -8.91 -1.73 -29.46
N GLU A 35 -8.66 -0.67 -28.73
CA GLU A 35 -7.35 -0.44 -28.12
C GLU A 35 -6.95 -1.68 -27.37
N ARG A 36 -5.83 -2.29 -27.79
CA ARG A 36 -5.24 -3.43 -27.11
C ARG A 36 -4.65 -2.95 -25.80
N TYR A 37 -5.40 -3.00 -24.73
CA TYR A 37 -4.82 -2.94 -23.40
C TYR A 37 -3.90 -4.16 -23.24
N VAL A 38 -2.61 -3.93 -23.40
CA VAL A 38 -1.60 -4.94 -23.10
C VAL A 38 -1.54 -5.06 -21.58
N CYS A 39 -2.31 -5.98 -21.04
CA CYS A 39 -2.22 -6.31 -19.62
C CYS A 39 -0.87 -7.01 -19.40
N TYR A 40 0.14 -6.27 -18.97
CA TYR A 40 1.40 -6.84 -18.53
C TYR A 40 1.14 -7.62 -17.24
N SER A 41 0.85 -8.90 -17.37
CA SER A 41 0.87 -9.82 -16.23
C SER A 41 2.31 -10.00 -15.77
N PHE A 42 2.75 -9.18 -14.84
CA PHE A 42 4.02 -9.37 -14.16
C PHE A 42 3.90 -10.62 -13.29
N ARG A 43 4.28 -11.79 -13.83
CA ARG A 43 4.49 -12.99 -13.03
C ARG A 43 5.82 -12.87 -12.29
N MET A 44 5.80 -12.23 -11.13
CA MET A 44 6.96 -12.30 -10.22
C MET A 44 7.19 -13.75 -9.84
N ARG A 45 8.44 -14.21 -9.94
CA ARG A 45 8.80 -15.53 -9.43
C ARG A 45 8.75 -15.49 -7.91
N PHE A 46 8.11 -16.48 -7.29
CA PHE A 46 8.07 -16.60 -5.85
C PHE A 46 9.47 -16.78 -5.29
N ASN A 47 9.85 -15.94 -4.32
CA ASN A 47 11.07 -16.06 -3.55
C ASN A 47 10.79 -15.73 -2.08
N ARG A 48 10.89 -16.74 -1.19
CA ARG A 48 10.63 -16.57 0.24
C ARG A 48 11.59 -15.61 0.95
N SER A 49 12.76 -15.34 0.38
CA SER A 49 13.78 -14.45 0.94
C SER A 49 13.55 -12.97 0.64
N VAL A 50 12.57 -12.64 -0.21
CA VAL A 50 12.26 -11.28 -0.62
C VAL A 50 10.77 -11.00 -0.36
N PRO A 51 10.37 -9.79 0.05
CA PRO A 51 8.97 -9.44 0.16
C PRO A 51 8.24 -9.58 -1.18
N PRO A 52 6.96 -10.01 -1.20
CA PRO A 52 6.20 -10.23 -2.43
C PRO A 52 5.62 -8.92 -3.03
N CYS A 53 6.12 -7.76 -2.62
CA CYS A 53 5.66 -6.46 -3.09
C CYS A 53 6.45 -6.00 -4.32
N THR A 54 5.80 -5.31 -5.26
CA THR A 54 6.46 -4.77 -6.46
C THR A 54 7.41 -3.63 -6.13
N VAL A 55 7.00 -2.74 -5.23
CA VAL A 55 7.83 -1.64 -4.72
C VAL A 55 8.15 -1.94 -3.26
N ILE A 56 9.43 -1.88 -2.90
CA ILE A 56 9.92 -2.17 -1.56
C ILE A 56 10.87 -1.04 -1.17
N PRO A 57 10.43 -0.01 -0.45
CA PRO A 57 11.32 1.01 0.09
C PRO A 57 12.40 0.38 0.96
N VAL A 58 13.63 0.87 0.84
CA VAL A 58 14.74 0.49 1.72
C VAL A 58 15.14 1.71 2.52
N LEU A 59 14.94 1.65 3.83
CA LEU A 59 15.26 2.71 4.77
C LEU A 59 16.51 2.36 5.54
N ILE A 60 17.33 3.36 5.81
CA ILE A 60 18.60 3.19 6.49
C ILE A 60 18.46 3.60 7.95
N TYR A 61 18.91 2.73 8.84
CA TYR A 61 19.00 3.00 10.28
C TYR A 61 20.38 2.60 10.80
N PRO A 62 20.91 3.31 11.82
CA PRO A 62 22.18 2.93 12.44
C PRO A 62 22.11 1.54 13.10
N ASP A 63 20.96 1.20 13.68
CA ASP A 63 20.69 -0.09 14.30
C ASP A 63 19.30 -0.61 13.89
N PRO A 64 19.20 -1.52 12.91
CA PRO A 64 17.93 -2.04 12.42
C PRO A 64 17.10 -2.81 13.45
N GLY A 65 17.71 -3.46 14.44
CA GLY A 65 16.99 -4.23 15.45
C GLY A 65 16.03 -3.36 16.26
N PRO A 66 16.53 -2.42 17.06
CA PRO A 66 15.71 -1.45 17.81
C PRO A 66 14.78 -0.64 16.90
N ALA A 67 15.23 -0.30 15.67
CA ALA A 67 14.39 0.42 14.71
C ALA A 67 13.15 -0.38 14.32
N ALA A 68 13.29 -1.66 14.04
CA ALA A 68 12.14 -2.53 13.73
C ALA A 68 11.17 -2.64 14.91
N ASP A 69 11.69 -2.75 16.12
CA ASP A 69 10.88 -2.86 17.33
C ASP A 69 10.12 -1.55 17.59
N TRP A 70 10.77 -0.40 17.40
CA TRP A 70 10.12 0.90 17.50
C TRP A 70 9.04 1.11 16.43
N LEU A 71 9.35 0.81 15.17
CA LEU A 71 8.37 0.90 14.06
C LEU A 71 7.15 0.01 14.31
N SER A 72 7.36 -1.15 14.95
CA SER A 72 6.25 -2.04 15.33
C SER A 72 5.39 -1.43 16.43
N GLN A 73 6.00 -0.80 17.43
CA GLN A 73 5.29 -0.17 18.54
C GLN A 73 4.57 1.11 18.11
N ALA A 74 5.26 2.00 17.40
CA ALA A 74 4.74 3.31 17.04
C ALA A 74 3.76 3.24 15.85
N PHE A 75 4.11 2.51 14.80
CA PHE A 75 3.35 2.50 13.54
C PHE A 75 2.60 1.18 13.28
N GLY A 76 2.75 0.18 14.16
CA GLY A 76 2.04 -1.10 14.03
C GLY A 76 2.55 -1.99 12.90
N PHE A 77 3.75 -1.74 12.39
CA PHE A 77 4.35 -2.60 11.39
C PHE A 77 4.74 -3.95 11.98
N THR A 78 4.79 -4.99 11.16
CA THR A 78 5.14 -6.33 11.61
C THR A 78 6.41 -6.82 10.94
N VAL A 79 7.30 -7.43 11.72
CA VAL A 79 8.52 -8.03 11.18
C VAL A 79 8.17 -9.28 10.36
N ARG A 80 8.66 -9.33 9.12
CA ARG A 80 8.51 -10.47 8.23
C ARG A 80 9.73 -11.40 8.28
N LEU A 81 10.94 -10.82 8.25
CA LEU A 81 12.20 -11.57 8.22
C LEU A 81 13.31 -10.72 8.82
N ARG A 82 14.11 -11.29 9.73
CA ARG A 82 15.36 -10.69 10.21
C ARG A 82 16.54 -11.44 9.60
N ILE A 83 17.51 -10.68 9.07
CA ILE A 83 18.77 -11.21 8.54
C ILE A 83 19.89 -10.63 9.42
N ALA A 84 20.27 -11.38 10.45
CA ALA A 84 21.07 -10.87 11.56
C ALA A 84 20.52 -9.54 12.07
N ASN A 85 21.39 -8.55 12.38
CA ASN A 85 20.96 -7.21 12.80
C ASN A 85 21.17 -6.14 11.70
N HIS A 86 21.63 -6.54 10.50
CA HIS A 86 21.93 -5.58 9.43
C HIS A 86 20.81 -5.37 8.42
N ARG A 87 19.80 -6.25 8.39
CA ARG A 87 18.68 -6.12 7.46
C ARG A 87 17.40 -6.78 7.99
N ILE A 88 16.31 -6.02 8.03
CA ILE A 88 15.01 -6.52 8.50
C ILE A 88 13.94 -6.14 7.49
N GLN A 89 13.11 -7.10 7.12
CA GLN A 89 11.95 -6.89 6.26
C GLN A 89 10.71 -6.75 7.12
N MET A 90 9.89 -5.74 6.84
CA MET A 90 8.67 -5.46 7.58
C MET A 90 7.46 -5.38 6.63
N LYS A 91 6.29 -5.59 7.20
CA LYS A 91 5.00 -5.35 6.55
C LYS A 91 4.35 -4.11 7.17
N ALA A 92 3.76 -3.29 6.31
CA ALA A 92 2.89 -2.17 6.66
C ALA A 92 1.56 -2.41 5.92
N GLY A 93 0.59 -3.04 6.60
CA GLY A 93 -0.60 -3.57 5.93
C GLY A 93 -0.25 -4.57 4.83
N GLU A 94 -0.74 -4.33 3.61
CA GLU A 94 -0.42 -5.12 2.42
C GLU A 94 0.94 -4.73 1.78
N GLY A 95 1.51 -3.59 2.19
CA GLY A 95 2.80 -3.11 1.73
C GLY A 95 3.98 -3.75 2.47
N CYS A 96 5.16 -3.57 1.91
CA CYS A 96 6.41 -4.06 2.51
C CYS A 96 7.48 -2.97 2.46
N LEU A 97 8.35 -3.00 3.46
CA LEU A 97 9.57 -2.22 3.47
C LEU A 97 10.74 -3.06 3.98
N THR A 98 11.94 -2.60 3.73
CA THR A 98 13.16 -3.18 4.28
C THR A 98 13.90 -2.09 5.04
N ILE A 99 14.37 -2.40 6.23
CA ILE A 99 15.31 -1.57 6.96
C ILE A 99 16.68 -2.21 6.90
N ALA A 100 17.71 -1.39 6.68
CA ALA A 100 19.08 -1.83 6.52
C ALA A 100 20.01 -0.97 7.37
N GLU A 101 21.10 -1.58 7.84
CA GLU A 101 22.14 -0.89 8.60
C GLU A 101 22.89 0.12 7.72
N GLY A 102 23.16 1.30 8.28
CA GLY A 102 23.95 2.33 7.61
C GLY A 102 23.90 3.68 8.27
N THR A 103 24.61 4.63 7.68
CA THR A 103 24.58 6.02 8.15
C THR A 103 23.37 6.73 7.59
N VAL A 104 22.57 7.30 8.48
CA VAL A 104 21.40 8.10 8.10
C VAL A 104 21.84 9.48 7.64
N THR A 105 21.36 9.88 6.47
CA THR A 105 21.44 11.27 6.03
C THR A 105 20.02 11.83 6.03
N PRO A 106 19.71 12.88 6.80
CA PRO A 106 18.39 13.48 6.79
C PRO A 106 18.02 13.88 5.36
N ASN A 107 16.88 13.40 4.89
CA ASN A 107 16.42 13.61 3.53
C ASN A 107 14.93 13.92 3.50
N ASN A 108 14.60 15.14 3.09
CA ASN A 108 13.22 15.61 2.97
C ASN A 108 12.67 15.48 1.54
N SER A 109 13.37 14.75 0.65
CA SER A 109 12.99 14.65 -0.76
C SER A 109 11.96 13.55 -1.04
N HIS A 110 11.63 12.72 -0.06
CA HIS A 110 10.60 11.69 -0.19
C HIS A 110 9.81 11.51 1.09
N ILE A 111 8.57 11.08 0.93
CA ILE A 111 7.66 10.70 2.00
C ILE A 111 7.13 9.32 1.67
N ILE A 112 6.99 8.46 2.68
CA ILE A 112 6.35 7.15 2.51
C ILE A 112 4.91 7.28 2.96
N GLN A 113 3.99 7.15 2.01
CA GLN A 113 2.57 7.14 2.31
C GLN A 113 2.10 5.72 2.66
N VAL A 114 1.38 5.59 3.77
CA VAL A 114 0.88 4.32 4.30
C VAL A 114 -0.62 4.43 4.56
N ARG A 115 -1.40 3.53 3.98
CA ARG A 115 -2.83 3.39 4.29
C ARG A 115 -3.02 2.73 5.64
N ILE A 116 -3.92 3.31 6.43
CA ILE A 116 -4.29 2.84 7.77
C ILE A 116 -5.81 2.83 7.92
N GLU A 117 -6.31 2.08 8.90
CA GLU A 117 -7.74 1.92 9.12
C GLU A 117 -8.35 3.06 9.94
N ASN A 118 -7.58 3.69 10.85
CA ASN A 118 -8.06 4.74 11.74
C ASN A 118 -6.94 5.72 12.04
N ALA A 119 -7.03 6.91 11.48
CA ALA A 119 -5.98 7.93 11.56
C ALA A 119 -5.81 8.47 12.99
N GLU A 120 -6.89 8.68 13.73
CA GLU A 120 -6.84 9.18 15.11
C GLU A 120 -6.16 8.19 16.06
N ALA A 121 -6.58 6.92 16.03
CA ALA A 121 -6.00 5.90 16.90
C ALA A 121 -4.53 5.62 16.54
N HIS A 122 -4.18 5.68 15.25
CA HIS A 122 -2.82 5.49 14.78
C HIS A 122 -1.93 6.68 15.18
N TRP A 123 -2.39 7.90 14.99
CA TRP A 123 -1.72 9.12 15.40
C TRP A 123 -1.43 9.14 16.90
N GLU A 124 -2.43 8.83 17.73
CA GLU A 124 -2.27 8.79 19.18
C GLU A 124 -1.23 7.75 19.60
N ARG A 125 -1.25 6.56 19.00
CA ARG A 125 -0.23 5.53 19.23
C ARG A 125 1.16 5.99 18.81
N ALA A 126 1.30 6.59 17.63
CA ALA A 126 2.57 7.12 17.13
C ALA A 126 3.15 8.18 18.08
N ARG A 127 2.30 9.13 18.50
CA ARG A 127 2.64 10.19 19.44
C ARG A 127 3.10 9.65 20.81
N GLN A 128 2.37 8.68 21.37
CA GLN A 128 2.70 8.04 22.65
C GLN A 128 4.03 7.28 22.61
N ASN A 129 4.42 6.77 21.44
CA ASN A 129 5.67 6.04 21.23
C ASN A 129 6.81 6.94 20.71
N GLY A 130 6.65 8.27 20.79
CA GLY A 130 7.72 9.22 20.54
C GLY A 130 7.99 9.56 19.07
N ALA A 131 7.02 9.31 18.16
CA ALA A 131 7.09 9.86 16.82
C ALA A 131 6.98 11.39 16.86
N ILE A 132 7.75 12.07 16.00
CA ILE A 132 7.68 13.52 15.85
C ILE A 132 6.47 13.81 14.95
N ILE A 133 5.39 14.33 15.53
CA ILE A 133 4.20 14.69 14.78
C ILE A 133 4.43 16.01 14.05
N LEU A 134 4.33 15.99 12.72
CA LEU A 134 4.47 17.16 11.88
C LEU A 134 3.13 17.85 11.62
N THR A 135 2.07 17.05 11.44
CA THR A 135 0.68 17.52 11.34
C THR A 135 -0.24 16.57 12.09
N GLU A 136 -1.28 17.11 12.70
CA GLU A 136 -2.36 16.31 13.30
C GLU A 136 -3.30 15.77 12.21
N PRO A 137 -4.14 14.75 12.50
CA PRO A 137 -5.12 14.23 11.55
C PRO A 137 -6.05 15.32 11.02
N GLN A 138 -6.12 15.46 9.70
CA GLN A 138 -6.96 16.44 9.01
C GLN A 138 -7.65 15.81 7.82
N ASP A 139 -8.92 16.18 7.61
CA ASP A 139 -9.70 15.75 6.46
C ASP A 139 -9.27 16.51 5.21
N GLN A 140 -9.00 15.75 4.15
CA GLN A 140 -8.61 16.28 2.85
C GLN A 140 -9.83 16.34 1.92
N PRO A 141 -9.88 17.29 1.00
CA PRO A 141 -11.03 17.47 0.10
C PRO A 141 -11.29 16.28 -0.83
N TYR A 142 -10.32 15.38 -0.99
CA TYR A 142 -10.43 14.16 -1.78
C TYR A 142 -10.86 12.91 -0.97
N GLY A 143 -11.34 13.09 0.26
CA GLY A 143 -11.95 12.02 1.04
C GLY A 143 -10.97 11.17 1.86
N GLU A 144 -9.77 11.67 2.11
CA GLU A 144 -8.79 11.05 2.99
C GLU A 144 -8.63 11.87 4.28
N ARG A 145 -8.43 11.20 5.43
CA ARG A 145 -7.94 11.81 6.66
C ARG A 145 -6.47 11.49 6.81
N GLN A 146 -5.62 12.51 6.89
CA GLN A 146 -4.16 12.35 6.84
C GLN A 146 -3.47 13.05 8.00
N TYR A 147 -2.36 12.46 8.45
CA TYR A 147 -1.39 13.11 9.31
C TYR A 147 0.05 12.76 8.91
N ASN A 148 0.99 13.63 9.23
CA ASN A 148 2.40 13.44 8.92
C ASN A 148 3.22 13.31 10.20
N ALA A 149 4.20 12.40 10.15
CA ALA A 149 5.14 12.19 11.24
C ALA A 149 6.56 11.95 10.71
N GLU A 150 7.53 12.16 11.60
CA GLU A 150 8.90 11.67 11.42
C GLU A 150 9.19 10.59 12.47
N ASP A 151 9.96 9.58 12.07
CA ASP A 151 10.54 8.65 13.03
C ASP A 151 11.81 9.25 13.68
N PHE A 152 12.37 8.53 14.64
CA PHE A 152 13.55 8.99 15.40
C PHE A 152 14.84 9.13 14.56
N CYS A 153 14.83 8.66 13.30
CA CYS A 153 15.92 8.83 12.35
C CYS A 153 15.62 9.88 11.27
N GLY A 154 14.45 10.53 11.33
CA GLY A 154 14.06 11.59 10.40
C GLY A 154 13.49 11.09 9.07
N HIS A 155 13.08 9.83 8.98
CA HIS A 155 12.28 9.38 7.82
C HIS A 155 10.86 9.92 7.94
N ARG A 156 10.33 10.46 6.86
CA ARG A 156 9.00 11.05 6.80
C ARG A 156 7.94 10.07 6.35
N TRP A 157 6.83 10.10 7.06
CA TRP A 157 5.68 9.25 6.88
C TRP A 157 4.41 10.09 6.72
N ASP A 158 3.57 9.71 5.77
CA ASP A 158 2.22 10.21 5.59
C ASP A 158 1.25 9.05 5.80
N PHE A 159 0.45 9.14 6.85
CA PHE A 159 -0.53 8.12 7.19
C PHE A 159 -1.91 8.59 6.76
N THR A 160 -2.62 7.74 6.00
CA THR A 160 -3.88 8.12 5.36
C THR A 160 -4.97 7.08 5.58
N GLU A 161 -6.14 7.56 6.00
CA GLU A 161 -7.39 6.80 6.14
C GLU A 161 -8.39 7.29 5.08
N THR A 162 -8.98 6.38 4.32
CA THR A 162 -10.08 6.74 3.42
C THR A 162 -11.36 6.91 4.21
N ILE A 163 -11.89 8.12 4.30
CA ILE A 163 -13.13 8.46 5.02
C ILE A 163 -14.34 8.61 4.10
N ALA A 164 -14.11 8.90 2.82
CA ALA A 164 -15.16 9.00 1.80
C ALA A 164 -14.60 8.74 0.39
N ASP A 165 -15.45 8.25 -0.50
CA ASP A 165 -15.16 8.20 -1.94
C ASP A 165 -15.66 9.48 -2.59
N ILE A 166 -14.74 10.40 -2.89
CA ILE A 166 -15.03 11.72 -3.45
C ILE A 166 -14.59 11.76 -4.91
N ALA A 167 -15.51 12.07 -5.80
CA ALA A 167 -15.22 12.17 -7.22
C ALA A 167 -14.15 13.24 -7.50
N PRO A 168 -13.07 12.93 -8.26
CA PRO A 168 -11.97 13.86 -8.52
C PRO A 168 -12.39 15.19 -9.11
N GLU A 169 -13.48 15.24 -9.88
CA GLU A 169 -14.06 16.44 -10.48
C GLU A 169 -14.44 17.50 -9.44
N THR A 170 -14.79 17.09 -8.24
CA THR A 170 -15.31 17.98 -7.21
C THR A 170 -14.23 18.78 -6.48
N TRP A 171 -12.98 18.30 -6.48
CA TRP A 171 -11.88 18.92 -5.74
C TRP A 171 -10.67 19.31 -6.61
N SER A 172 -10.55 18.75 -7.83
CA SER A 172 -9.38 18.97 -8.70
C SER A 172 -9.41 20.29 -9.49
N GLY A 173 -10.48 21.08 -9.38
CA GLY A 173 -10.65 22.30 -10.18
C GLY A 173 -10.86 22.02 -11.67
N GLY A 174 -11.26 20.82 -12.03
CA GLY A 174 -11.54 20.41 -13.41
C GLY A 174 -10.31 19.96 -14.23
N ALA A 175 -9.14 19.89 -13.59
CA ALA A 175 -7.90 19.46 -14.26
C ALA A 175 -7.49 18.06 -13.79
N PHE A 176 -8.19 17.00 -14.21
CA PHE A 176 -7.77 15.64 -13.96
C PHE A 176 -8.05 14.73 -15.16
N HIS A 177 -7.27 13.67 -15.30
CA HIS A 177 -7.50 12.57 -16.24
C HIS A 177 -7.28 11.24 -15.48
N LEU A 178 -8.23 10.32 -15.61
CA LEU A 178 -8.06 8.92 -15.23
C LEU A 178 -7.57 8.17 -16.49
N GLU A 179 -6.38 7.58 -16.43
CA GLU A 179 -5.80 6.74 -17.49
C GLU A 179 -6.26 5.27 -17.40
#